data_44922943ab94be9319227c7cebd11194
#
_entry.id   44922943ab94be9319227c7cebd11194
#
_cell.length_a   1.000
_cell.length_b   1.000
_cell.length_c   1.000
_cell.angle_alpha   90.00
_cell.angle_beta   90.00
_cell.angle_gamma   90.00
#
_symmetry.space_group_name_H-M   'P 1'
#
loop_
_entity.id
_entity.type
_entity.pdbx_description
1 polymer ?
#
loop_
_entity_poly.entity_id
_entity_poly.type
_entity_poly.pdbx_seq_one_letter_code
_entity_poly.pdbx_strand_id
1 'polypeptide(L)'
;MGLKEIFKKQGGLNLIKQYHESGVLKTALGEFFLLGRDKKALEILRLSVQFKVKQRLEKKYKRQIQYFDENYKDKKIHEKSNKVWVCWFQGLENAPELVKKCYKSLQANLTDREIILITSENMDQYVKFPKFILEKWEKGYITNTHMTDLLRLELLIYYGGMWIDSTVLCTRKIEEISEYYFDSDLFFYQLLKPGRDGQAQLISSWLM
;
A
#
# COMPACT_ATOMS: atom_id res chain seq x y z
N MET A 1 2.58 -5.45 30.15
CA MET A 1 1.36 -5.20 29.38
C MET A 1 0.55 -6.48 29.34
N GLY A 2 -0.67 -6.47 29.89
CA GLY A 2 -1.51 -7.69 29.99
C GLY A 2 -2.04 -8.16 28.65
N LEU A 3 -2.36 -9.46 28.53
CA LEU A 3 -2.96 -10.05 27.30
C LEU A 3 -4.19 -9.32 26.81
N LYS A 4 -5.06 -8.85 27.71
CA LYS A 4 -6.24 -8.06 27.38
C LYS A 4 -5.89 -6.74 26.69
N GLU A 5 -4.83 -6.07 27.12
CA GLU A 5 -4.35 -4.82 26.51
C GLU A 5 -3.73 -5.05 25.15
N ILE A 6 -2.93 -6.13 24.99
CA ILE A 6 -2.37 -6.53 23.70
C ILE A 6 -3.49 -6.86 22.73
N PHE A 7 -4.45 -7.68 23.15
CA PHE A 7 -5.61 -8.05 22.33
C PHE A 7 -6.44 -6.83 21.92
N LYS A 8 -6.70 -5.90 22.83
CA LYS A 8 -7.44 -4.65 22.55
C LYS A 8 -6.68 -3.74 21.58
N LYS A 9 -5.35 -3.59 21.75
CA LYS A 9 -4.50 -2.82 20.83
C LYS A 9 -4.40 -3.42 19.44
N GLN A 10 -4.58 -4.73 19.28
CA GLN A 10 -4.50 -5.44 18.02
C GLN A 10 -5.86 -5.53 17.28
N GLY A 11 -6.88 -4.83 17.76
CA GLY A 11 -8.22 -4.84 17.14
C GLY A 11 -9.26 -5.70 17.85
N GLY A 12 -8.91 -6.41 18.92
CA GLY A 12 -9.86 -7.15 19.75
C GLY A 12 -10.71 -8.15 18.97
N LEU A 13 -12.03 -8.06 19.12
CA LEU A 13 -12.99 -8.92 18.41
C LEU A 13 -12.94 -8.76 16.88
N ASN A 14 -12.58 -7.57 16.40
CA ASN A 14 -12.43 -7.33 14.96
C ASN A 14 -11.31 -8.17 14.36
N LEU A 15 -10.20 -8.41 15.08
CA LEU A 15 -9.13 -9.29 14.63
C LEU A 15 -9.62 -10.73 14.43
N ILE A 16 -10.42 -11.25 15.38
CA ILE A 16 -11.02 -12.59 15.27
C ILE A 16 -11.95 -12.66 14.05
N LYS A 17 -12.78 -11.63 13.86
CA LYS A 17 -13.66 -11.52 12.68
C LYS A 17 -12.85 -11.51 11.39
N GLN A 18 -11.79 -10.72 11.29
CA GLN A 18 -10.89 -10.68 10.13
C GLN A 18 -10.24 -12.05 9.85
N TYR A 19 -9.78 -12.76 10.87
CA TYR A 19 -9.22 -14.10 10.73
C TYR A 19 -10.24 -15.11 10.26
N HIS A 20 -11.48 -15.00 10.72
CA HIS A 20 -12.60 -15.83 10.27
C HIS A 20 -12.94 -15.56 8.80
N GLU A 21 -13.12 -14.30 8.42
CA GLU A 21 -13.45 -13.88 7.05
C GLU A 21 -12.33 -14.24 6.06
N SER A 22 -11.07 -14.11 6.50
CA SER A 22 -9.89 -14.53 5.72
C SER A 22 -9.72 -16.07 5.68
N GLY A 23 -10.51 -16.81 6.46
CA GLY A 23 -10.48 -18.28 6.54
C GLY A 23 -9.21 -18.84 7.19
N VAL A 24 -8.56 -18.07 8.05
CA VAL A 24 -7.30 -18.44 8.74
C VAL A 24 -7.47 -18.59 10.26
N LEU A 25 -8.68 -18.48 10.77
CA LEU A 25 -8.96 -18.56 12.22
C LEU A 25 -8.44 -19.86 12.86
N LYS A 26 -8.62 -21.00 12.18
CA LYS A 26 -8.12 -22.29 12.68
C LYS A 26 -6.59 -22.31 12.79
N THR A 27 -5.89 -21.74 11.80
CA THR A 27 -4.43 -21.57 11.83
C THR A 27 -4.01 -20.70 13.00
N ALA A 28 -4.65 -19.53 13.16
CA ALA A 28 -4.35 -18.61 14.26
C ALA A 28 -4.56 -19.24 15.64
N LEU A 29 -5.62 -20.01 15.83
CA LEU A 29 -5.88 -20.72 17.09
C LEU A 29 -4.84 -21.83 17.34
N GLY A 30 -4.52 -22.63 16.32
CA GLY A 30 -3.51 -23.69 16.44
C GLY A 30 -2.14 -23.11 16.84
N GLU A 31 -1.68 -22.08 16.14
CA GLU A 31 -0.41 -21.40 16.44
C GLU A 31 -0.41 -20.77 17.84
N PHE A 32 -1.52 -20.18 18.26
CA PHE A 32 -1.64 -19.59 19.59
C PHE A 32 -1.48 -20.62 20.72
N PHE A 33 -2.04 -21.82 20.55
CA PHE A 33 -1.92 -22.90 21.52
C PHE A 33 -0.53 -23.55 21.50
N LEU A 34 0.10 -23.66 20.33
CA LEU A 34 1.42 -24.26 20.16
C LEU A 34 2.57 -23.35 20.62
N LEU A 35 2.53 -22.08 20.25
CA LEU A 35 3.64 -21.14 20.45
C LEU A 35 3.57 -20.40 21.79
N GLY A 36 2.39 -20.35 22.43
CA GLY A 36 2.18 -19.60 23.65
C GLY A 36 1.85 -18.13 23.42
N ARG A 37 2.15 -17.28 24.43
CA ARG A 37 1.57 -15.92 24.54
C ARG A 37 2.63 -14.80 24.64
N ASP A 38 3.89 -15.12 24.53
CA ASP A 38 4.93 -14.10 24.58
C ASP A 38 4.95 -13.27 23.28
N LYS A 39 5.67 -12.16 23.31
CA LYS A 39 5.73 -11.21 22.20
C LYS A 39 6.24 -11.86 20.91
N LYS A 40 7.26 -12.72 21.01
CA LYS A 40 7.85 -13.40 19.86
C LYS A 40 6.90 -14.45 19.27
N ALA A 41 6.23 -15.21 20.13
CA ALA A 41 5.19 -16.18 19.72
C ALA A 41 4.08 -15.50 18.94
N LEU A 42 3.59 -14.33 19.41
CA LEU A 42 2.57 -13.55 18.72
C LEU A 42 3.07 -12.95 17.39
N GLU A 43 4.33 -12.60 17.28
CA GLU A 43 4.93 -12.15 16.01
C GLU A 43 4.97 -13.30 15.00
N ILE A 44 5.40 -14.50 15.39
CA ILE A 44 5.42 -15.70 14.56
C ILE A 44 4.00 -16.07 14.12
N LEU A 45 3.04 -16.06 15.03
CA LEU A 45 1.63 -16.32 14.72
C LEU A 45 1.10 -15.37 13.62
N ARG A 46 1.39 -14.08 13.73
CA ARG A 46 0.96 -13.10 12.71
C ARG A 46 1.60 -13.38 11.36
N LEU A 47 2.89 -13.69 11.33
CA LEU A 47 3.59 -14.06 10.09
C LEU A 47 2.97 -15.30 9.45
N SER A 48 2.75 -16.34 10.24
CA SER A 48 2.13 -17.59 9.79
C SER A 48 0.73 -17.36 9.22
N VAL A 49 -0.10 -16.57 9.93
CA VAL A 49 -1.44 -16.19 9.47
C VAL A 49 -1.38 -15.41 8.16
N GLN A 50 -0.53 -14.38 8.06
CA GLN A 50 -0.39 -13.58 6.84
C GLN A 50 0.11 -14.43 5.66
N PHE A 51 1.08 -15.30 5.89
CA PHE A 51 1.55 -16.23 4.89
C PHE A 51 0.42 -17.15 4.38
N LYS A 52 -0.41 -17.64 5.30
CA LYS A 52 -1.57 -18.47 4.95
C LYS A 52 -2.61 -17.70 4.14
N VAL A 53 -2.87 -16.44 4.47
CA VAL A 53 -3.74 -15.55 3.68
C VAL A 53 -3.17 -15.39 2.26
N LYS A 54 -1.87 -15.09 2.14
CA LYS A 54 -1.20 -14.99 0.84
C LYS A 54 -1.38 -16.24 0.00
N GLN A 55 -1.10 -17.44 0.53
CA GLN A 55 -1.29 -18.71 -0.17
C GLN A 55 -2.74 -18.91 -0.65
N ARG A 56 -3.73 -18.50 0.16
CA ARG A 56 -5.15 -18.59 -0.22
C ARG A 56 -5.49 -17.64 -1.35
N LEU A 57 -4.97 -16.41 -1.31
CA LEU A 57 -5.16 -15.43 -2.39
C LEU A 57 -4.51 -15.91 -3.69
N GLU A 58 -3.27 -16.38 -3.64
CA GLU A 58 -2.57 -16.96 -4.80
C GLU A 58 -3.38 -18.10 -5.42
N LYS A 59 -3.88 -19.03 -4.59
CA LYS A 59 -4.72 -20.13 -5.08
C LYS A 59 -6.04 -19.63 -5.67
N LYS A 60 -6.68 -18.65 -5.02
CA LYS A 60 -7.97 -18.09 -5.48
C LYS A 60 -7.84 -17.38 -6.83
N TYR A 61 -6.77 -16.62 -7.02
CA TYR A 61 -6.56 -15.79 -8.20
C TYR A 61 -5.59 -16.39 -9.22
N LYS A 62 -5.18 -17.66 -9.03
CA LYS A 62 -4.19 -18.31 -9.88
C LYS A 62 -4.47 -18.19 -11.37
N ARG A 63 -5.72 -18.41 -11.79
CA ARG A 63 -6.11 -18.33 -13.21
C ARG A 63 -6.02 -16.92 -13.75
N GLN A 64 -6.42 -15.91 -12.97
CA GLN A 64 -6.34 -14.51 -13.35
C GLN A 64 -4.88 -14.05 -13.48
N ILE A 65 -4.02 -14.46 -12.54
CA ILE A 65 -2.58 -14.18 -12.59
C ILE A 65 -1.96 -14.82 -13.84
N GLN A 66 -2.22 -16.09 -14.10
CA GLN A 66 -1.71 -16.78 -15.29
C GLN A 66 -2.19 -16.12 -16.59
N TYR A 67 -3.48 -15.78 -16.69
CA TYR A 67 -4.01 -15.04 -17.84
C TYR A 67 -3.29 -13.71 -18.05
N PHE A 68 -3.02 -12.99 -16.97
CA PHE A 68 -2.31 -11.72 -17.02
C PHE A 68 -0.86 -11.91 -17.49
N ASP A 69 -0.15 -12.87 -16.91
CA ASP A 69 1.22 -13.20 -17.30
C ASP A 69 1.33 -13.59 -18.78
N GLU A 70 0.41 -14.41 -19.29
CA GLU A 70 0.41 -14.85 -20.69
C GLU A 70 0.11 -13.72 -21.68
N ASN A 71 -0.72 -12.74 -21.31
CA ASN A 71 -1.20 -11.72 -22.24
C ASN A 71 -0.51 -10.36 -22.11
N TYR A 72 0.12 -10.08 -20.97
CA TYR A 72 0.63 -8.74 -20.65
C TYR A 72 2.08 -8.71 -20.21
N LYS A 73 2.73 -9.84 -19.95
CA LYS A 73 4.09 -9.94 -19.40
C LYS A 73 5.12 -9.09 -20.17
N ASP A 74 5.02 -9.07 -21.50
CA ASP A 74 5.99 -8.38 -22.37
C ASP A 74 5.45 -7.06 -22.95
N LYS A 75 4.28 -6.61 -22.51
CA LYS A 75 3.71 -5.36 -22.99
C LYS A 75 4.15 -4.21 -22.10
N LYS A 76 5.07 -3.40 -22.59
CA LYS A 76 5.24 -2.04 -22.03
C LYS A 76 3.95 -1.27 -22.30
N ILE A 77 3.23 -0.95 -21.23
CA ILE A 77 1.95 -0.25 -21.32
C ILE A 77 2.18 1.25 -21.55
N HIS A 78 3.34 1.78 -21.13
CA HIS A 78 3.65 3.22 -21.23
C HIS A 78 5.09 3.50 -21.63
N GLU A 79 5.29 4.62 -22.33
CA GLU A 79 6.59 5.30 -22.43
C GLU A 79 6.98 5.88 -21.05
N LYS A 80 8.26 6.24 -20.89
CA LYS A 80 8.73 6.91 -19.66
C LYS A 80 7.89 8.14 -19.38
N SER A 81 7.34 8.22 -18.19
CA SER A 81 6.51 9.32 -17.72
C SER A 81 7.27 10.13 -16.68
N ASN A 82 7.25 11.46 -16.79
CA ASN A 82 7.82 12.38 -15.80
C ASN A 82 6.85 12.75 -14.68
N LYS A 83 5.69 12.09 -14.60
CA LYS A 83 4.67 12.37 -13.58
C LYS A 83 5.06 11.85 -12.22
N VAL A 84 4.81 12.65 -11.21
CA VAL A 84 4.89 12.26 -9.80
C VAL A 84 3.52 12.43 -9.17
N TRP A 85 2.94 11.31 -8.74
CA TRP A 85 1.61 11.25 -8.17
C TRP A 85 1.69 11.36 -6.64
N VAL A 86 0.94 12.29 -6.09
CA VAL A 86 0.77 12.48 -4.65
C VAL A 86 -0.73 12.53 -4.37
N CYS A 87 -1.20 11.94 -3.29
CA CYS A 87 -2.61 11.98 -2.94
C CYS A 87 -2.85 12.56 -1.54
N TRP A 88 -3.80 13.50 -1.48
CA TRP A 88 -4.42 13.96 -0.25
C TRP A 88 -5.87 14.31 -0.53
N PHE A 89 -6.79 13.40 -0.24
CA PHE A 89 -8.20 13.52 -0.65
C PHE A 89 -8.89 14.81 -0.23
N GLN A 90 -8.51 15.38 0.92
CA GLN A 90 -9.11 16.59 1.46
C GLN A 90 -8.58 17.91 0.86
N GLY A 91 -7.65 17.83 -0.10
CA GLY A 91 -6.95 19.01 -0.65
C GLY A 91 -5.85 19.56 0.27
N LEU A 92 -4.92 20.32 -0.30
CA LEU A 92 -3.79 20.90 0.48
C LEU A 92 -4.23 21.92 1.50
N GLU A 93 -5.30 22.66 1.25
CA GLU A 93 -5.82 23.67 2.16
C GLU A 93 -6.16 23.06 3.52
N ASN A 94 -6.74 21.86 3.49
CA ASN A 94 -7.16 21.11 4.68
C ASN A 94 -6.10 20.12 5.18
N ALA A 95 -4.90 20.12 4.56
CA ALA A 95 -3.86 19.20 4.94
C ALA A 95 -3.08 19.69 6.18
N PRO A 96 -2.58 18.75 7.02
CA PRO A 96 -1.64 19.09 8.08
C PRO A 96 -0.39 19.78 7.53
N GLU A 97 0.24 20.65 8.34
CA GLU A 97 1.45 21.36 7.95
C GLU A 97 2.59 20.44 7.48
N LEU A 98 2.70 19.25 8.05
CA LEU A 98 3.65 18.25 7.59
C LEU A 98 3.45 17.90 6.11
N VAL A 99 2.21 17.60 5.72
CA VAL A 99 1.86 17.24 4.33
C VAL A 99 2.13 18.40 3.39
N LYS A 100 1.75 19.62 3.77
CA LYS A 100 2.03 20.85 2.99
C LYS A 100 3.53 21.05 2.77
N LYS A 101 4.34 20.85 3.82
CA LYS A 101 5.81 20.96 3.73
C LYS A 101 6.40 19.86 2.83
N CYS A 102 5.92 18.62 2.96
CA CYS A 102 6.36 17.52 2.11
C CYS A 102 6.02 17.80 0.64
N TYR A 103 4.79 18.20 0.34
CA TYR A 103 4.39 18.53 -1.03
C TYR A 103 5.23 19.68 -1.63
N LYS A 104 5.42 20.77 -0.88
CA LYS A 104 6.30 21.87 -1.31
C LYS A 104 7.74 21.42 -1.54
N SER A 105 8.25 20.47 -0.74
CA SER A 105 9.60 19.95 -0.92
C SER A 105 9.74 19.15 -2.23
N LEU A 106 8.71 18.43 -2.63
CA LEU A 106 8.70 17.74 -3.93
C LEU A 106 8.75 18.76 -5.09
N GLN A 107 7.89 19.80 -5.04
CA GLN A 107 7.87 20.85 -6.06
C GLN A 107 9.19 21.61 -6.16
N ALA A 108 9.85 21.86 -5.03
CA ALA A 108 11.11 22.62 -4.99
C ALA A 108 12.33 21.80 -5.45
N ASN A 109 12.29 20.47 -5.32
CA ASN A 109 13.44 19.61 -5.53
C ASN A 109 13.33 18.72 -6.79
N LEU A 110 12.13 18.39 -7.24
CA LEU A 110 11.89 17.58 -8.44
C LEU A 110 11.44 18.48 -9.60
N THR A 111 12.29 19.42 -10.01
CA THR A 111 11.95 20.51 -10.94
C THR A 111 11.74 20.07 -12.38
N ASP A 112 12.22 18.90 -12.77
CA ASP A 112 12.03 18.27 -14.07
C ASP A 112 10.80 17.34 -14.12
N ARG A 113 10.05 17.23 -13.02
CA ARG A 113 8.88 16.37 -12.88
C ARG A 113 7.59 17.15 -12.78
N GLU A 114 6.53 16.57 -13.31
CA GLU A 114 5.17 17.07 -13.18
C GLU A 114 4.55 16.54 -11.88
N ILE A 115 4.53 17.34 -10.82
CA ILE A 115 3.97 16.93 -9.52
C ILE A 115 2.45 17.10 -9.55
N ILE A 116 1.71 16.01 -9.52
CA ILE A 116 0.23 16.00 -9.61
C ILE A 116 -0.33 15.61 -8.25
N LEU A 117 -1.10 16.52 -7.65
CA LEU A 117 -1.86 16.23 -6.44
C LEU A 117 -3.24 15.67 -6.80
N ILE A 118 -3.52 14.47 -6.35
CA ILE A 118 -4.85 13.89 -6.44
C ILE A 118 -5.64 14.20 -5.18
N THR A 119 -6.84 14.71 -5.38
CA THR A 119 -7.84 15.02 -4.33
C THR A 119 -9.15 14.30 -4.65
N SER A 120 -10.12 14.32 -3.74
CA SER A 120 -11.47 13.82 -4.03
C SER A 120 -12.17 14.56 -5.18
N GLU A 121 -11.79 15.80 -5.45
CA GLU A 121 -12.43 16.62 -6.49
C GLU A 121 -11.91 16.33 -7.89
N ASN A 122 -10.65 15.90 -8.03
CA ASN A 122 -10.04 15.67 -9.35
C ASN A 122 -9.73 14.18 -9.65
N MET A 123 -9.92 13.28 -8.70
CA MET A 123 -9.62 11.85 -8.87
C MET A 123 -10.32 11.26 -10.10
N ASP A 124 -11.58 11.60 -10.34
CA ASP A 124 -12.39 11.08 -11.44
C ASP A 124 -11.90 11.53 -12.83
N GLN A 125 -11.04 12.55 -12.89
CA GLN A 125 -10.41 12.98 -14.15
C GLN A 125 -9.31 12.01 -14.58
N TYR A 126 -8.72 11.29 -13.62
CA TYR A 126 -7.61 10.37 -13.87
C TYR A 126 -8.04 8.90 -13.79
N VAL A 127 -8.87 8.54 -12.81
CA VAL A 127 -9.25 7.14 -12.56
C VAL A 127 -10.75 7.02 -12.33
N LYS A 128 -11.37 6.11 -13.07
CA LYS A 128 -12.79 5.78 -12.90
C LYS A 128 -12.94 4.43 -12.21
N PHE A 129 -13.12 4.45 -10.91
CA PHE A 129 -13.38 3.23 -10.16
C PHE A 129 -14.76 2.65 -10.44
N PRO A 130 -14.89 1.31 -10.45
CA PRO A 130 -16.20 0.66 -10.49
C PRO A 130 -17.10 1.13 -9.34
N LYS A 131 -18.41 1.27 -9.63
CA LYS A 131 -19.40 1.77 -8.66
C LYS A 131 -19.36 1.05 -7.32
N PHE A 132 -19.18 -0.27 -7.31
CA PHE A 132 -19.11 -1.06 -6.08
C PHE A 132 -17.89 -0.71 -5.19
N ILE A 133 -16.79 -0.22 -5.76
CA ILE A 133 -15.62 0.26 -5.00
C ILE A 133 -15.96 1.59 -4.32
N LEU A 134 -16.53 2.53 -5.09
CA LEU A 134 -16.94 3.84 -4.56
C LEU A 134 -17.98 3.70 -3.44
N GLU A 135 -19.00 2.87 -3.62
CA GLU A 135 -20.00 2.60 -2.59
C GLU A 135 -19.39 2.01 -1.31
N LYS A 136 -18.38 1.14 -1.42
CA LYS A 136 -17.69 0.59 -0.26
C LYS A 136 -16.82 1.63 0.43
N TRP A 137 -16.21 2.53 -0.32
CA TRP A 137 -15.43 3.64 0.21
C TRP A 137 -16.34 4.62 0.96
N GLU A 138 -17.43 5.07 0.36
CA GLU A 138 -18.44 5.94 0.97
C GLU A 138 -19.01 5.35 2.28
N LYS A 139 -19.25 4.04 2.30
CA LYS A 139 -19.74 3.31 3.49
C LYS A 139 -18.64 3.02 4.53
N GLY A 140 -17.39 3.43 4.28
CA GLY A 140 -16.26 3.22 5.18
C GLY A 140 -15.74 1.78 5.26
N TYR A 141 -16.18 0.87 4.37
CA TYR A 141 -15.61 -0.49 4.27
C TYR A 141 -14.21 -0.47 3.65
N ILE A 142 -13.95 0.47 2.77
CA ILE A 142 -12.62 0.78 2.25
C ILE A 142 -12.19 2.08 2.93
N THR A 143 -11.08 2.05 3.66
CA THR A 143 -10.51 3.26 4.28
C THR A 143 -9.81 4.13 3.23
N ASN A 144 -9.56 5.40 3.54
CA ASN A 144 -8.79 6.28 2.65
C ASN A 144 -7.41 5.69 2.31
N THR A 145 -6.74 5.06 3.27
CA THR A 145 -5.45 4.38 3.03
C THR A 145 -5.57 3.26 2.00
N HIS A 146 -6.57 2.38 2.11
CA HIS A 146 -6.79 1.33 1.12
C HIS A 146 -7.26 1.89 -0.23
N MET A 147 -8.00 3.01 -0.22
CA MET A 147 -8.39 3.67 -1.47
C MET A 147 -7.19 4.29 -2.19
N THR A 148 -6.22 4.86 -1.43
CA THR A 148 -4.97 5.34 -2.03
C THR A 148 -4.10 4.19 -2.58
N ASP A 149 -4.15 2.98 -1.99
CA ASP A 149 -3.45 1.82 -2.55
C ASP A 149 -4.03 1.41 -3.91
N LEU A 150 -5.37 1.42 -4.06
CA LEU A 150 -6.02 1.16 -5.35
C LEU A 150 -5.71 2.26 -6.36
N LEU A 151 -5.83 3.52 -5.95
CA LEU A 151 -5.56 4.68 -6.79
C LEU A 151 -4.12 4.68 -7.32
N ARG A 152 -3.16 4.40 -6.48
CA ARG A 152 -1.73 4.28 -6.82
C ARG A 152 -1.52 3.29 -7.96
N LEU A 153 -2.07 2.09 -7.85
CA LEU A 153 -1.95 1.07 -8.88
C LEU A 153 -2.58 1.50 -10.20
N GLU A 154 -3.79 2.04 -10.17
CA GLU A 154 -4.47 2.53 -11.39
C GLU A 154 -3.67 3.64 -12.08
N LEU A 155 -3.18 4.64 -11.32
CA LEU A 155 -2.39 5.73 -11.89
C LEU A 155 -1.10 5.23 -12.52
N LEU A 156 -0.36 4.37 -11.85
CA LEU A 156 0.90 3.82 -12.36
C LEU A 156 0.67 2.90 -13.55
N ILE A 157 -0.40 2.09 -13.55
CA ILE A 157 -0.74 1.22 -14.68
C ILE A 157 -1.16 2.04 -15.92
N TYR A 158 -1.97 3.09 -15.76
CA TYR A 158 -2.51 3.83 -16.91
C TYR A 158 -1.62 4.97 -17.40
N TYR A 159 -0.85 5.60 -16.51
CA TYR A 159 -0.09 6.80 -16.86
C TYR A 159 1.41 6.65 -16.61
N GLY A 160 1.84 5.60 -15.94
CA GLY A 160 3.23 5.47 -15.52
C GLY A 160 3.66 6.55 -14.52
N GLY A 161 4.95 6.83 -14.46
CA GLY A 161 5.52 7.80 -13.55
C GLY A 161 5.86 7.21 -12.19
N MET A 162 5.84 8.04 -11.17
CA MET A 162 6.23 7.67 -9.82
C MET A 162 5.12 8.04 -8.82
N TRP A 163 4.84 7.15 -7.89
CA TRP A 163 4.03 7.46 -6.71
C TRP A 163 4.91 7.84 -5.53
N ILE A 164 4.57 8.93 -4.84
CA ILE A 164 5.21 9.35 -3.60
C ILE A 164 4.13 9.64 -2.56
N ASP A 165 4.19 8.98 -1.40
CA ASP A 165 3.24 9.26 -0.32
C ASP A 165 3.38 10.72 0.16
N SER A 166 2.24 11.34 0.49
CA SER A 166 2.13 12.76 0.86
C SER A 166 2.93 13.18 2.11
N THR A 167 3.46 12.23 2.86
CA THR A 167 4.29 12.47 4.05
C THR A 167 5.79 12.30 3.80
N VAL A 168 6.19 12.11 2.55
CA VAL A 168 7.60 11.99 2.16
C VAL A 168 8.21 13.39 1.96
N LEU A 169 9.26 13.68 2.69
CA LEU A 169 10.04 14.92 2.56
C LEU A 169 11.20 14.69 1.57
N CYS A 170 11.17 15.40 0.45
CA CYS A 170 12.28 15.42 -0.50
C CYS A 170 13.34 16.42 -0.03
N THR A 171 14.54 15.93 0.31
CA THR A 171 15.61 16.75 0.87
C THR A 171 16.75 17.02 -0.09
N ARG A 172 16.72 16.42 -1.28
CA ARG A 172 17.76 16.57 -2.31
C ARG A 172 17.14 17.04 -3.61
N LYS A 173 17.88 17.84 -4.34
CA LYS A 173 17.52 18.24 -5.70
C LYS A 173 17.61 17.04 -6.65
N ILE A 174 16.85 17.11 -7.74
CA ILE A 174 16.75 16.01 -8.71
C ILE A 174 18.12 15.60 -9.24
N GLU A 175 19.03 16.52 -9.45
CA GLU A 175 20.38 16.28 -9.97
C GLU A 175 21.26 15.48 -8.98
N GLU A 176 20.88 15.47 -7.70
CA GLU A 176 21.56 14.72 -6.63
C GLU A 176 20.93 13.35 -6.36
N ILE A 177 19.79 13.06 -7.00
CA ILE A 177 19.06 11.80 -6.83
C ILE A 177 19.49 10.86 -7.97
N SER A 178 19.87 9.64 -7.61
CA SER A 178 20.25 8.65 -8.61
C SER A 178 19.12 8.41 -9.62
N GLU A 179 19.47 8.42 -10.90
CA GLU A 179 18.55 8.09 -11.99
C GLU A 179 17.89 6.72 -11.83
N TYR A 180 18.54 5.81 -11.11
CA TYR A 180 18.01 4.48 -10.81
C TYR A 180 16.59 4.50 -10.22
N TYR A 181 16.24 5.53 -9.41
CA TYR A 181 14.90 5.67 -8.84
C TYR A 181 13.82 6.02 -9.87
N PHE A 182 14.22 6.61 -11.00
CA PHE A 182 13.31 7.11 -12.02
C PHE A 182 13.33 6.29 -13.30
N ASP A 183 14.40 5.51 -13.53
CA ASP A 183 14.63 4.79 -14.77
C ASP A 183 14.32 3.30 -14.70
N SER A 184 14.11 2.76 -13.51
CA SER A 184 13.71 1.37 -13.35
C SER A 184 12.25 1.16 -13.79
N ASP A 185 11.96 0.05 -14.45
CA ASP A 185 10.58 -0.32 -14.84
C ASP A 185 9.67 -0.53 -13.63
N LEU A 186 10.25 -0.87 -12.47
CA LEU A 186 9.54 -1.02 -11.21
C LEU A 186 10.51 -0.83 -10.04
N PHE A 187 10.17 0.05 -9.13
CA PHE A 187 10.94 0.32 -7.92
C PHE A 187 10.12 0.14 -6.64
N PHE A 188 10.70 -0.56 -5.66
CA PHE A 188 10.15 -0.67 -4.30
C PHE A 188 11.28 -0.68 -3.28
N TYR A 189 11.05 -0.08 -2.14
CA TYR A 189 11.91 -0.33 -0.97
C TYR A 189 11.61 -1.70 -0.37
N GLN A 190 12.66 -2.49 -0.19
CA GLN A 190 12.57 -3.76 0.51
C GLN A 190 12.66 -3.55 2.02
N LEU A 191 11.78 -4.23 2.77
CA LEU A 191 11.89 -4.30 4.22
C LEU A 191 12.96 -5.34 4.61
N LEU A 192 14.06 -4.89 5.21
CA LEU A 192 15.20 -5.75 5.59
C LEU A 192 14.90 -6.67 6.79
N LYS A 193 13.84 -6.41 7.54
CA LYS A 193 13.44 -7.19 8.72
C LYS A 193 11.98 -7.62 8.59
N PRO A 194 11.69 -8.63 7.77
CA PRO A 194 10.35 -9.21 7.73
C PRO A 194 10.00 -9.75 9.12
N GLY A 195 8.77 -9.54 9.53
CA GLY A 195 8.27 -9.99 10.83
C GLY A 195 8.37 -8.97 11.96
N ARG A 196 9.03 -7.85 11.78
CA ARG A 196 8.89 -6.74 12.72
C ARG A 196 7.43 -6.30 12.74
N ASP A 197 6.87 -6.19 13.93
CA ASP A 197 5.46 -5.83 14.14
C ASP A 197 4.45 -6.82 13.51
N GLY A 198 4.88 -8.04 13.19
CA GLY A 198 4.04 -9.10 12.66
C GLY A 198 3.66 -8.90 11.18
N GLN A 199 4.43 -8.16 10.41
CA GLN A 199 4.21 -7.98 8.98
C GLN A 199 5.02 -8.98 8.15
N ALA A 200 4.35 -9.71 7.25
CA ALA A 200 4.97 -10.60 6.28
C ALA A 200 5.30 -9.90 4.94
N GLN A 201 5.02 -8.62 4.84
CA GLN A 201 5.32 -7.84 3.63
C GLN A 201 6.82 -7.58 3.53
N LEU A 202 7.37 -7.87 2.36
CA LEU A 202 8.80 -7.68 2.07
C LEU A 202 9.07 -6.35 1.35
N ILE A 203 8.03 -5.69 0.86
CA ILE A 203 8.13 -4.45 0.08
C ILE A 203 7.29 -3.34 0.71
N SER A 204 7.70 -2.11 0.48
CA SER A 204 6.97 -0.91 0.91
C SER A 204 6.52 -0.12 -0.30
N SER A 205 5.30 0.39 -0.28
CA SER A 205 4.65 1.05 -1.40
C SER A 205 4.57 2.58 -1.30
N TRP A 206 5.24 3.18 -0.33
CA TRP A 206 5.21 4.64 -0.16
C TRP A 206 6.00 5.42 -1.24
N LEU A 207 6.86 4.72 -1.98
CA LEU A 207 7.52 5.18 -3.19
C LEU A 207 7.57 4.01 -4.16
N MET A 208 7.00 4.22 -5.35
CA MET A 208 6.90 3.24 -6.43
C MET A 208 7.14 3.90 -7.76
#